data_aef437c3e1043240c4c62ae9afbfce07
#
_entry.id   aef437c3e1043240c4c62ae9afbfce07
#
_cell.length_a   1.000
_cell.length_b   1.000
_cell.length_c   1.000
_cell.angle_alpha   90.00
_cell.angle_beta   90.00
_cell.angle_gamma   90.00
#
_symmetry.space_group_name_H-M   'P 1'
#
loop_
_entity.id
_entity.type
_entity.pdbx_description
1 polymer ?
#
loop_
_entity_poly.entity_id
_entity_poly.type
_entity_poly.pdbx_seq_one_letter_code
_entity_poly.pdbx_strand_id
1 'polypeptide(L)'
;GKHFRAIAGVRAQGKVSLFVNSELTAADTGELQLTAYGISGIPVFQISRYASKALYEQKEVVAMLDFLPEYSVDKVKILLKERANRQPEKTAEQFFTGLFHEKLAAVWLKFTKIKKEKLCGDFTDADIQRLSWMIKEFKSPVIKTNSYEQAQICCGGVNTTQINPETMESRLVPGLYFAGELIDVDAICGGYNLTWAWASGYVAGQSAASA
;
A
#
# COMPACT_ATOMS: atom_id res chain seq x y z
N GLY A 1 -11.60 -7.25 6.26
CA GLY A 1 -12.13 -8.19 7.28
C GLY A 1 -12.53 -7.47 8.57
N LYS A 2 -13.06 -8.18 9.56
CA LYS A 2 -13.56 -7.58 10.83
C LYS A 2 -12.49 -6.79 11.60
N HIS A 3 -11.21 -7.17 11.50
CA HIS A 3 -10.10 -6.48 12.16
C HIS A 3 -9.81 -5.09 11.59
N PHE A 4 -10.01 -4.85 10.30
CA PHE A 4 -9.83 -3.52 9.72
C PHE A 4 -10.81 -2.49 10.27
N ARG A 5 -12.04 -2.89 10.62
CA ARG A 5 -12.99 -1.99 11.30
C ARG A 5 -12.47 -1.51 12.65
N ALA A 6 -11.74 -2.38 13.37
CA ALA A 6 -11.18 -2.04 14.68
C ALA A 6 -10.01 -1.04 14.59
N ILE A 7 -9.29 -1.00 13.47
CA ILE A 7 -8.15 -0.10 13.24
C ILE A 7 -8.49 1.05 12.28
N ALA A 8 -9.75 1.20 11.92
CA ALA A 8 -10.18 2.25 11.01
C ALA A 8 -9.84 3.65 11.55
N GLY A 9 -9.33 4.51 10.65
CA GLY A 9 -8.88 5.87 10.95
C GLY A 9 -7.43 5.97 11.42
N VAL A 10 -6.72 4.85 11.61
CA VAL A 10 -5.30 4.88 11.96
C VAL A 10 -4.48 5.23 10.73
N ARG A 11 -3.51 6.14 10.92
CA ARG A 11 -2.45 6.46 9.96
C ARG A 11 -1.12 6.06 10.58
N ALA A 12 -0.27 5.45 9.80
CA ALA A 12 1.05 5.03 10.26
C ALA A 12 2.05 5.07 9.11
N GLN A 13 3.26 5.50 9.38
CA GLN A 13 4.37 5.29 8.45
C GLN A 13 4.63 3.80 8.33
N GLY A 14 4.90 3.34 7.11
CA GLY A 14 5.14 1.93 6.89
C GLY A 14 5.39 1.61 5.42
N LYS A 15 5.69 0.34 5.19
CA LYS A 15 5.85 -0.22 3.85
C LYS A 15 4.69 -1.17 3.57
N VAL A 16 4.14 -1.10 2.38
CA VAL A 16 3.23 -2.11 1.86
C VAL A 16 3.93 -2.89 0.74
N SER A 17 3.89 -4.20 0.83
CA SER A 17 4.41 -5.13 -0.18
C SER A 17 3.26 -5.98 -0.71
N LEU A 18 3.14 -6.05 -2.03
CA LEU A 18 2.12 -6.83 -2.72
C LEU A 18 2.72 -8.13 -3.24
N PHE A 19 2.14 -9.24 -2.85
CA PHE A 19 2.50 -10.57 -3.32
C PHE A 19 1.37 -11.10 -4.22
N VAL A 20 1.74 -11.62 -5.38
CA VAL A 20 0.85 -12.30 -6.32
C VAL A 20 1.35 -13.74 -6.47
N ASN A 21 0.50 -14.72 -6.14
CA ASN A 21 0.90 -16.13 -6.09
C ASN A 21 2.18 -16.35 -5.28
N SER A 22 2.30 -15.67 -4.14
CA SER A 22 3.46 -15.71 -3.23
C SER A 22 4.74 -15.02 -3.75
N GLU A 23 4.74 -14.41 -4.93
CA GLU A 23 5.86 -13.66 -5.48
C GLU A 23 5.71 -12.16 -5.21
N LEU A 24 6.77 -11.50 -4.74
CA LEU A 24 6.78 -10.05 -4.54
C LEU A 24 6.67 -9.35 -5.89
N THR A 25 5.55 -8.67 -6.11
CA THR A 25 5.26 -7.99 -7.38
C THR A 25 5.52 -6.49 -7.32
N ALA A 26 5.18 -5.85 -6.21
CA ALA A 26 5.37 -4.41 -6.03
C ALA A 26 5.47 -4.09 -4.54
N ALA A 27 6.13 -2.98 -4.22
CA ALA A 27 6.18 -2.45 -2.86
C ALA A 27 6.39 -0.94 -2.89
N ASP A 28 5.84 -0.24 -1.89
CA ASP A 28 6.08 1.18 -1.69
C ASP A 28 6.03 1.53 -0.20
N THR A 29 6.64 2.67 0.17
CA THR A 29 6.80 3.11 1.56
C THR A 29 6.28 4.53 1.73
N GLY A 30 5.54 4.77 2.80
CA GLY A 30 4.98 6.07 3.14
C GLY A 30 3.87 5.97 4.16
N GLU A 31 2.99 6.97 4.24
CA GLU A 31 1.86 6.94 5.15
C GLU A 31 0.79 5.95 4.67
N LEU A 32 0.62 4.89 5.45
CA LEU A 32 -0.46 3.92 5.29
C LEU A 32 -1.70 4.41 6.03
N GLN A 33 -2.85 4.36 5.38
CA GLN A 33 -4.14 4.69 5.97
C GLN A 33 -4.95 3.41 6.14
N LEU A 34 -5.27 3.08 7.39
CA LEU A 34 -6.08 1.92 7.72
C LEU A 34 -7.55 2.33 7.77
N THR A 35 -8.38 1.71 6.94
CA THR A 35 -9.79 2.05 6.76
C THR A 35 -10.67 0.88 7.20
N ALA A 36 -11.98 1.11 7.33
CA ALA A 36 -12.91 0.04 7.70
C ALA A 36 -12.99 -1.09 6.64
N TYR A 37 -12.66 -0.80 5.39
CA TYR A 37 -12.66 -1.77 4.29
C TYR A 37 -11.29 -2.42 4.04
N GLY A 38 -10.19 -1.81 4.49
CA GLY A 38 -8.83 -2.31 4.23
C GLY A 38 -7.75 -1.25 4.39
N ILE A 39 -6.87 -1.15 3.41
CA ILE A 39 -5.73 -0.24 3.39
C ILE A 39 -5.89 0.81 2.30
N SER A 40 -5.31 1.99 2.52
CA SER A 40 -5.30 3.14 1.62
C SER A 40 -4.02 3.96 1.85
N GLY A 41 -3.91 5.10 1.18
CA GLY A 41 -2.74 5.97 1.24
C GLY A 41 -1.90 5.89 -0.03
N ILE A 42 -1.00 6.84 -0.21
CA ILE A 42 -0.19 6.95 -1.43
C ILE A 42 0.54 5.66 -1.78
N PRO A 43 1.22 4.95 -0.84
CA PRO A 43 1.88 3.70 -1.16
C PRO A 43 0.93 2.62 -1.70
N VAL A 44 -0.31 2.60 -1.19
CA VAL A 44 -1.33 1.65 -1.65
C VAL A 44 -1.83 2.02 -3.04
N PHE A 45 -1.98 3.31 -3.35
CA PHE A 45 -2.36 3.76 -4.70
C PHE A 45 -1.33 3.32 -5.73
N GLN A 46 -0.03 3.47 -5.43
CA GLN A 46 1.06 3.09 -6.32
C GLN A 46 1.04 1.62 -6.72
N ILE A 47 0.72 0.73 -5.79
CA ILE A 47 0.74 -0.72 -6.04
C ILE A 47 -0.63 -1.30 -6.41
N SER A 48 -1.72 -0.53 -6.30
CA SER A 48 -3.09 -1.02 -6.48
C SER A 48 -3.38 -1.53 -7.90
N ARG A 49 -2.74 -0.96 -8.93
CA ARG A 49 -2.86 -1.43 -10.32
C ARG A 49 -2.47 -2.90 -10.48
N TYR A 50 -1.38 -3.31 -9.84
CA TYR A 50 -0.91 -4.70 -9.88
C TYR A 50 -1.89 -5.62 -9.17
N ALA A 51 -2.48 -5.17 -8.05
CA ALA A 51 -3.51 -5.91 -7.36
C ALA A 51 -4.77 -6.08 -8.21
N SER A 52 -5.25 -5.01 -8.84
CA SER A 52 -6.41 -5.04 -9.73
C SER A 52 -6.22 -6.01 -10.89
N LYS A 53 -5.07 -5.95 -11.58
CA LYS A 53 -4.74 -6.85 -12.69
C LYS A 53 -4.68 -8.30 -12.23
N ALA A 54 -3.99 -8.59 -11.13
CA ALA A 54 -3.86 -9.94 -10.62
C ALA A 54 -5.21 -10.53 -10.17
N LEU A 55 -6.08 -9.74 -9.55
CA LEU A 55 -7.43 -10.17 -9.16
C LEU A 55 -8.32 -10.43 -10.39
N TYR A 56 -8.21 -9.60 -11.43
CA TYR A 56 -8.90 -9.85 -12.70
C TYR A 56 -8.45 -11.17 -13.34
N GLU A 57 -7.17 -11.49 -13.24
CA GLU A 57 -6.58 -12.76 -13.69
C GLU A 57 -6.83 -13.93 -12.70
N GLN A 58 -7.66 -13.73 -11.66
CA GLN A 58 -8.01 -14.72 -10.63
C GLN A 58 -6.80 -15.28 -9.86
N LYS A 59 -5.75 -14.49 -9.71
CA LYS A 59 -4.55 -14.85 -8.93
C LYS A 59 -4.76 -14.55 -7.45
N GLU A 60 -4.05 -15.29 -6.60
CA GLU A 60 -3.98 -14.97 -5.18
C GLU A 60 -3.19 -13.69 -4.95
N VAL A 61 -3.77 -12.76 -4.16
CA VAL A 61 -3.14 -11.47 -3.86
C VAL A 61 -3.11 -11.25 -2.35
N VAL A 62 -1.92 -10.98 -1.83
CA VAL A 62 -1.69 -10.69 -0.41
C VAL A 62 -0.95 -9.36 -0.28
N ALA A 63 -1.47 -8.46 0.52
CA ALA A 63 -0.75 -7.28 0.99
C ALA A 63 -0.07 -7.59 2.34
N MET A 64 1.20 -7.26 2.47
CA MET A 64 1.96 -7.36 3.70
C MET A 64 2.38 -5.96 4.13
N LEU A 65 2.02 -5.58 5.37
CA LEU A 65 2.35 -4.29 5.95
C LEU A 65 3.52 -4.45 6.92
N ASP A 66 4.48 -3.55 6.81
CA ASP A 66 5.61 -3.38 7.71
C ASP A 66 5.53 -1.98 8.32
N PHE A 67 5.34 -1.91 9.63
CA PHE A 67 5.16 -0.66 10.36
C PHE A 67 6.47 -0.07 10.92
N LEU A 68 7.61 -0.74 10.68
CA LEU A 68 8.96 -0.26 11.00
C LEU A 68 9.94 -0.65 9.90
N PRO A 69 9.78 -0.14 8.67
CA PRO A 69 10.56 -0.58 7.51
C PRO A 69 12.07 -0.29 7.64
N GLU A 70 12.46 0.68 8.47
CA GLU A 70 13.86 1.03 8.73
C GLU A 70 14.60 0.00 9.59
N TYR A 71 13.86 -0.90 10.28
CA TYR A 71 14.41 -1.89 11.18
C TYR A 71 14.27 -3.29 10.61
N SER A 72 15.34 -4.12 10.75
CA SER A 72 15.23 -5.55 10.51
C SER A 72 14.36 -6.22 11.59
N VAL A 73 13.84 -7.41 11.28
CA VAL A 73 13.07 -8.20 12.25
C VAL A 73 13.83 -8.40 13.58
N ASP A 74 15.14 -8.66 13.51
CA ASP A 74 15.95 -8.88 14.71
C ASP A 74 16.14 -7.59 15.53
N LYS A 75 16.30 -6.44 14.85
CA LYS A 75 16.33 -5.15 15.56
C LYS A 75 15.01 -4.85 16.25
N VAL A 76 13.87 -5.18 15.60
CA VAL A 76 12.55 -5.04 16.24
C VAL A 76 12.42 -5.95 17.46
N LYS A 77 12.88 -7.21 17.41
CA LYS A 77 12.88 -8.11 18.56
C LYS A 77 13.71 -7.54 19.73
N ILE A 78 14.90 -7.03 19.43
CA ILE A 78 15.77 -6.41 20.45
C ILE A 78 15.05 -5.21 21.07
N LEU A 79 14.50 -4.31 20.24
CA LEU A 79 13.75 -3.13 20.71
C LEU A 79 12.59 -3.52 21.63
N LEU A 80 11.81 -4.55 21.27
CA LEU A 80 10.69 -5.01 22.09
C LEU A 80 11.15 -5.64 23.41
N LYS A 81 12.22 -6.45 23.40
CA LYS A 81 12.81 -7.02 24.62
C LYS A 81 13.34 -5.95 25.57
N GLU A 82 14.12 -5.02 25.07
CA GLU A 82 14.67 -3.92 25.88
C GLU A 82 13.55 -3.09 26.50
N ARG A 83 12.50 -2.79 25.70
CA ARG A 83 11.35 -2.03 26.19
C ARG A 83 10.61 -2.78 27.29
N ALA A 84 10.39 -4.09 27.14
CA ALA A 84 9.74 -4.92 28.15
C ALA A 84 10.56 -4.95 29.45
N ASN A 85 11.88 -5.10 29.35
CA ASN A 85 12.78 -5.10 30.50
C ASN A 85 12.86 -3.74 31.22
N ARG A 86 12.69 -2.63 30.51
CA ARG A 86 12.69 -1.27 31.11
C ARG A 86 11.37 -0.94 31.81
N GLN A 87 10.29 -1.64 31.52
CA GLN A 87 8.94 -1.34 32.00
C GLN A 87 8.21 -2.64 32.39
N PRO A 88 8.81 -3.49 33.23
CA PRO A 88 8.31 -4.84 33.52
C PRO A 88 6.94 -4.84 34.21
N GLU A 89 6.60 -3.76 34.93
CA GLU A 89 5.35 -3.58 35.66
C GLU A 89 4.19 -3.12 34.78
N LYS A 90 4.46 -2.65 33.57
CA LYS A 90 3.39 -2.24 32.64
C LYS A 90 2.68 -3.44 32.04
N THR A 91 1.40 -3.25 31.73
CA THR A 91 0.62 -4.26 31.02
C THR A 91 0.93 -4.27 29.52
N ALA A 92 0.60 -5.36 28.85
CA ALA A 92 0.73 -5.49 27.40
C ALA A 92 -0.07 -4.40 26.64
N GLU A 93 -1.21 -3.95 27.19
CA GLU A 93 -1.98 -2.83 26.64
C GLU A 93 -1.18 -1.53 26.70
N GLN A 94 -0.48 -1.27 27.80
CA GLN A 94 0.35 -0.08 28.00
C GLN A 94 1.68 -0.15 27.27
N PHE A 95 2.14 -1.34 26.90
CA PHE A 95 3.43 -1.60 26.29
C PHE A 95 3.69 -0.77 25.05
N PHE A 96 2.67 -0.57 24.22
CA PHE A 96 2.78 0.13 22.94
C PHE A 96 2.59 1.65 23.05
N THR A 97 2.27 2.19 24.23
CA THR A 97 2.06 3.64 24.41
C THR A 97 3.30 4.42 23.99
N GLY A 98 3.12 5.38 23.07
CA GLY A 98 4.22 6.17 22.49
C GLY A 98 5.03 5.48 21.39
N LEU A 99 4.72 4.21 21.05
CA LEU A 99 5.36 3.48 19.97
C LEU A 99 4.41 3.27 18.78
N PHE A 100 3.17 2.87 19.06
CA PHE A 100 2.14 2.66 18.04
C PHE A 100 0.77 3.13 18.52
N HIS A 101 -0.13 3.35 17.58
CA HIS A 101 -1.50 3.71 17.89
C HIS A 101 -2.20 2.57 18.65
N GLU A 102 -2.95 2.91 19.70
CA GLU A 102 -3.63 1.97 20.60
C GLU A 102 -4.50 0.92 19.87
N LYS A 103 -5.21 1.34 18.81
CA LYS A 103 -6.04 0.44 18.01
C LYS A 103 -5.22 -0.65 17.32
N LEU A 104 -4.01 -0.32 16.81
CA LEU A 104 -3.09 -1.31 16.24
C LEU A 104 -2.62 -2.28 17.32
N ALA A 105 -2.16 -1.75 18.46
CA ALA A 105 -1.73 -2.54 19.60
C ALA A 105 -2.80 -3.55 20.05
N ALA A 106 -4.04 -3.10 20.18
CA ALA A 106 -5.15 -3.96 20.59
C ALA A 106 -5.39 -5.12 19.59
N VAL A 107 -5.32 -4.83 18.28
CA VAL A 107 -5.46 -5.86 17.24
C VAL A 107 -4.30 -6.83 17.25
N TRP A 108 -3.06 -6.36 17.41
CA TRP A 108 -1.88 -7.23 17.49
C TRP A 108 -1.90 -8.13 18.71
N LEU A 109 -2.26 -7.62 19.89
CA LEU A 109 -2.43 -8.42 21.10
C LEU A 109 -3.47 -9.52 20.91
N LYS A 110 -4.60 -9.20 20.25
CA LYS A 110 -5.62 -10.18 19.92
C LYS A 110 -5.10 -11.29 19.00
N PHE A 111 -4.38 -10.94 17.93
CA PHE A 111 -3.85 -11.92 16.98
C PHE A 111 -2.74 -12.79 17.59
N THR A 112 -1.91 -12.21 18.45
CA THR A 112 -0.84 -12.93 19.15
C THR A 112 -1.34 -13.73 20.34
N LYS A 113 -2.63 -13.57 20.72
CA LYS A 113 -3.26 -14.19 21.90
C LYS A 113 -2.58 -13.79 23.21
N ILE A 114 -1.94 -12.62 23.25
CA ILE A 114 -1.38 -12.04 24.47
C ILE A 114 -2.50 -11.30 25.19
N LYS A 115 -2.75 -11.68 26.44
CA LYS A 115 -3.75 -11.00 27.27
C LYS A 115 -3.30 -9.56 27.52
N LYS A 116 -4.21 -8.59 27.43
CA LYS A 116 -3.90 -7.17 27.58
C LYS A 116 -3.39 -6.82 29.01
N GLU A 117 -3.78 -7.63 30.00
CA GLU A 117 -3.36 -7.48 31.40
C GLU A 117 -2.02 -8.14 31.71
N LYS A 118 -1.43 -8.94 30.79
CA LYS A 118 -0.14 -9.58 30.97
C LYS A 118 0.94 -8.54 31.21
N LEU A 119 1.77 -8.70 32.25
CA LEU A 119 2.86 -7.79 32.51
C LEU A 119 3.97 -7.94 31.47
N CYS A 120 4.64 -6.84 31.17
CA CYS A 120 5.76 -6.84 30.21
C CYS A 120 6.93 -7.69 30.68
N GLY A 121 7.16 -7.73 32.00
CA GLY A 121 8.19 -8.61 32.61
C GLY A 121 7.93 -10.10 32.40
N ASP A 122 6.68 -10.48 32.11
CA ASP A 122 6.29 -11.87 31.86
C ASP A 122 6.30 -12.23 30.37
N PHE A 123 6.72 -11.32 29.47
CA PHE A 123 6.79 -11.61 28.05
C PHE A 123 7.84 -12.68 27.75
N THR A 124 7.42 -13.74 27.12
CA THR A 124 8.29 -14.81 26.64
C THR A 124 8.94 -14.42 25.30
N ASP A 125 10.02 -15.12 24.94
CA ASP A 125 10.62 -14.99 23.60
C ASP A 125 9.61 -15.25 22.47
N ALA A 126 8.68 -16.17 22.69
CA ALA A 126 7.58 -16.45 21.76
C ALA A 126 6.60 -15.27 21.63
N ASP A 127 6.33 -14.55 22.72
CA ASP A 127 5.50 -13.33 22.67
C ASP A 127 6.19 -12.24 21.83
N ILE A 128 7.46 -11.99 22.12
CA ILE A 128 8.27 -11.01 21.37
C ILE A 128 8.33 -11.38 19.89
N GLN A 129 8.54 -12.64 19.58
CA GLN A 129 8.58 -13.13 18.20
C GLN A 129 7.23 -12.87 17.48
N ARG A 130 6.10 -13.23 18.11
CA ARG A 130 4.77 -13.00 17.52
C ARG A 130 4.46 -11.52 17.33
N LEU A 131 4.82 -10.68 18.31
CA LEU A 131 4.66 -9.22 18.19
C LEU A 131 5.55 -8.64 17.10
N SER A 132 6.79 -9.10 16.97
CA SER A 132 7.68 -8.64 15.89
C SER A 132 7.13 -8.98 14.52
N TRP A 133 6.51 -10.15 14.33
CA TRP A 133 5.84 -10.51 13.08
C TRP A 133 4.62 -9.63 12.79
N MET A 134 3.81 -9.31 13.80
CA MET A 134 2.67 -8.39 13.63
C MET A 134 3.13 -7.00 13.19
N ILE A 135 4.28 -6.55 13.67
CA ILE A 135 4.85 -5.25 13.30
C ILE A 135 5.46 -5.28 11.89
N LYS A 136 6.16 -6.35 11.53
CA LYS A 136 6.96 -6.45 10.30
C LYS A 136 6.24 -7.13 9.14
N GLU A 137 5.31 -8.03 9.42
CA GLU A 137 4.69 -8.90 8.42
C GLU A 137 3.18 -9.03 8.64
N PHE A 138 2.49 -7.90 8.83
CA PHE A 138 1.04 -7.92 8.96
C PHE A 138 0.39 -8.24 7.61
N LYS A 139 0.11 -9.51 7.38
CA LYS A 139 -0.45 -10.01 6.12
C LYS A 139 -1.97 -9.86 6.08
N SER A 140 -2.47 -9.46 4.92
CA SER A 140 -3.90 -9.35 4.64
C SER A 140 -4.19 -9.82 3.20
N PRO A 141 -5.08 -10.80 3.00
CA PRO A 141 -5.52 -11.14 1.66
C PRO A 141 -6.28 -9.97 1.04
N VAL A 142 -5.99 -9.68 -0.22
CA VAL A 142 -6.67 -8.67 -1.02
C VAL A 142 -7.73 -9.38 -1.85
N ILE A 143 -9.00 -9.07 -1.60
CA ILE A 143 -10.13 -9.73 -2.26
C ILE A 143 -10.77 -8.86 -3.35
N LYS A 144 -10.54 -7.55 -3.29
CA LYS A 144 -11.00 -6.58 -4.30
C LYS A 144 -10.26 -5.25 -4.13
N THR A 145 -10.25 -4.46 -5.17
CA THR A 145 -9.95 -3.02 -5.15
C THR A 145 -11.25 -2.22 -5.08
N ASN A 146 -11.16 -0.93 -4.83
CA ASN A 146 -12.31 -0.03 -4.90
C ASN A 146 -12.80 0.10 -6.36
N SER A 147 -14.01 0.65 -6.55
CA SER A 147 -14.58 0.89 -7.88
C SER A 147 -13.88 2.04 -8.61
N TYR A 148 -14.10 2.13 -9.92
CA TYR A 148 -13.60 3.22 -10.75
C TYR A 148 -14.02 4.61 -10.27
N GLU A 149 -15.19 4.75 -9.67
CA GLU A 149 -15.67 6.02 -9.09
C GLU A 149 -14.76 6.57 -8.00
N GLN A 150 -13.96 5.72 -7.36
CA GLN A 150 -12.99 6.08 -6.32
C GLN A 150 -11.55 6.10 -6.82
N ALA A 151 -11.32 5.77 -8.08
CA ALA A 151 -9.99 5.80 -8.68
C ALA A 151 -9.57 7.25 -8.93
N GLN A 152 -8.31 7.59 -8.61
CA GLN A 152 -7.74 8.90 -8.97
C GLN A 152 -7.21 8.91 -10.40
N ILE A 153 -6.74 7.76 -10.86
CA ILE A 153 -6.30 7.49 -12.23
C ILE A 153 -6.72 6.08 -12.62
N CYS A 154 -6.81 5.83 -13.93
CA CYS A 154 -7.06 4.50 -14.48
C CYS A 154 -5.82 3.99 -15.20
N CYS A 155 -5.49 2.72 -15.07
CA CYS A 155 -4.51 2.07 -15.95
C CYS A 155 -5.23 1.38 -17.11
N GLY A 156 -4.52 1.29 -18.26
CA GLY A 156 -5.08 0.85 -19.52
C GLY A 156 -5.51 2.03 -20.39
N GLY A 157 -5.71 1.76 -21.66
CA GLY A 157 -6.06 2.79 -22.64
C GLY A 157 -5.60 2.42 -24.05
N VAL A 158 -5.43 3.41 -24.90
CA VAL A 158 -4.90 3.24 -26.26
C VAL A 158 -3.44 2.82 -26.16
N ASN A 159 -3.08 1.72 -26.84
CA ASN A 159 -1.74 1.17 -26.83
C ASN A 159 -0.72 2.18 -27.39
N THR A 160 0.28 2.51 -26.60
CA THR A 160 1.31 3.49 -26.94
C THR A 160 2.09 3.16 -28.22
N THR A 161 2.22 1.87 -28.58
CA THR A 161 2.88 1.46 -29.86
C THR A 161 2.10 1.88 -31.09
N GLN A 162 0.81 2.17 -30.95
CA GLN A 162 -0.08 2.62 -32.04
C GLN A 162 -0.14 4.14 -32.19
N ILE A 163 0.62 4.87 -31.39
CA ILE A 163 0.67 6.33 -31.40
C ILE A 163 2.06 6.80 -31.80
N ASN A 164 2.13 7.85 -32.60
CA ASN A 164 3.39 8.54 -32.87
C ASN A 164 3.72 9.45 -31.66
N PRO A 165 4.82 9.23 -30.92
CA PRO A 165 5.15 10.00 -29.74
C PRO A 165 5.51 11.46 -30.01
N GLU A 166 5.89 11.80 -31.26
CA GLU A 166 6.24 13.18 -31.63
C GLU A 166 5.03 14.04 -31.95
N THR A 167 3.95 13.44 -32.47
CA THR A 167 2.76 14.13 -32.92
C THR A 167 1.50 13.79 -32.12
N MET A 168 1.53 12.71 -31.34
CA MET A 168 0.35 12.11 -30.69
C MET A 168 -0.70 11.58 -31.68
N GLU A 169 -0.35 11.44 -32.97
CA GLU A 169 -1.23 10.92 -34.00
C GLU A 169 -1.29 9.39 -33.99
N SER A 170 -2.46 8.86 -34.31
CA SER A 170 -2.64 7.43 -34.53
C SER A 170 -1.80 6.93 -35.70
N ARG A 171 -1.08 5.84 -35.53
CA ARG A 171 -0.41 5.13 -36.63
C ARG A 171 -1.36 4.32 -37.50
N LEU A 172 -2.61 4.11 -37.05
CA LEU A 172 -3.62 3.30 -37.72
C LEU A 172 -4.62 4.14 -38.49
N VAL A 173 -4.93 5.32 -37.99
CA VAL A 173 -5.97 6.21 -38.57
C VAL A 173 -5.37 7.60 -38.70
N PRO A 174 -5.03 8.02 -39.94
CA PRO A 174 -4.52 9.36 -40.20
C PRO A 174 -5.50 10.45 -39.75
N GLY A 175 -4.99 11.55 -39.20
CA GLY A 175 -5.78 12.65 -38.68
C GLY A 175 -6.46 12.43 -37.35
N LEU A 176 -6.26 11.25 -36.67
CA LEU A 176 -6.77 10.98 -35.36
C LEU A 176 -5.65 11.16 -34.31
N TYR A 177 -5.85 12.06 -33.37
CA TYR A 177 -4.89 12.38 -32.32
C TYR A 177 -5.41 11.95 -30.94
N PHE A 178 -4.51 11.55 -30.06
CA PHE A 178 -4.82 11.14 -28.69
C PHE A 178 -4.07 11.99 -27.68
N ALA A 179 -4.65 12.21 -26.50
CA ALA A 179 -4.01 12.94 -25.42
C ALA A 179 -4.49 12.48 -24.03
N GLY A 180 -3.65 12.70 -23.02
CA GLY A 180 -4.00 12.49 -21.63
C GLY A 180 -4.18 11.05 -21.24
N GLU A 181 -5.06 10.81 -20.28
CA GLU A 181 -5.28 9.51 -19.64
C GLU A 181 -5.94 8.46 -20.56
N LEU A 182 -6.45 8.87 -21.72
CA LEU A 182 -6.95 7.95 -22.74
C LEU A 182 -5.85 7.02 -23.29
N ILE A 183 -4.60 7.47 -23.25
CA ILE A 183 -3.41 6.70 -23.64
C ILE A 183 -3.00 5.83 -22.44
N ASP A 184 -2.57 4.59 -22.70
CA ASP A 184 -2.07 3.66 -21.65
C ASP A 184 -0.72 4.13 -21.09
N VAL A 185 -0.75 5.28 -20.41
CA VAL A 185 0.36 5.90 -19.69
C VAL A 185 -0.15 6.34 -18.33
N ASP A 186 0.36 5.72 -17.29
CA ASP A 186 0.13 6.12 -15.90
C ASP A 186 1.45 6.19 -15.12
N ALA A 187 1.54 7.17 -14.27
CA ALA A 187 2.75 7.49 -13.51
C ALA A 187 2.48 7.49 -12.00
N ILE A 188 3.56 7.58 -11.23
CA ILE A 188 3.50 7.69 -9.78
C ILE A 188 2.74 8.94 -9.33
N CYS A 189 2.18 8.91 -8.12
CA CYS A 189 1.58 10.08 -7.49
C CYS A 189 2.61 11.21 -7.35
N GLY A 190 2.17 12.46 -7.58
CA GLY A 190 3.07 13.62 -7.50
C GLY A 190 2.92 14.61 -8.67
N GLY A 191 1.78 14.58 -9.37
CA GLY A 191 1.49 15.53 -10.46
C GLY A 191 1.91 15.03 -11.87
N TYR A 192 2.62 13.92 -11.97
CA TYR A 192 3.11 13.39 -13.25
C TYR A 192 2.00 13.07 -14.24
N ASN A 193 0.87 12.52 -13.78
CA ASN A 193 -0.28 12.24 -14.65
C ASN A 193 -0.90 13.52 -15.23
N LEU A 194 -0.98 14.58 -14.44
CA LEU A 194 -1.44 15.90 -14.94
C LEU A 194 -0.44 16.52 -15.92
N THR A 195 0.86 16.40 -15.62
CA THR A 195 1.92 16.87 -16.54
C THR A 195 1.85 16.13 -17.86
N TRP A 196 1.64 14.80 -17.83
CA TRP A 196 1.42 14.01 -19.03
C TRP A 196 0.20 14.47 -19.81
N ALA A 197 -0.95 14.69 -19.13
CA ALA A 197 -2.18 15.14 -19.78
C ALA A 197 -1.99 16.48 -20.48
N TRP A 198 -1.32 17.44 -19.85
CA TRP A 198 -1.05 18.75 -20.45
C TRP A 198 -0.06 18.67 -21.60
N ALA A 199 1.06 17.96 -21.41
CA ALA A 199 2.10 17.86 -22.44
C ALA A 199 1.59 17.13 -23.70
N SER A 200 0.92 15.99 -23.52
CA SER A 200 0.35 15.24 -24.64
C SER A 200 -0.78 16.02 -25.34
N GLY A 201 -1.61 16.72 -24.57
CA GLY A 201 -2.65 17.61 -25.13
C GLY A 201 -2.08 18.75 -25.95
N TYR A 202 -1.00 19.38 -25.47
CA TYR A 202 -0.30 20.43 -26.20
C TYR A 202 0.27 19.93 -27.53
N VAL A 203 0.99 18.80 -27.50
CA VAL A 203 1.59 18.20 -28.71
C VAL A 203 0.52 17.78 -29.70
N ALA A 204 -0.53 17.09 -29.24
CA ALA A 204 -1.62 16.67 -30.09
C ALA A 204 -2.34 17.86 -30.75
N GLY A 205 -2.60 18.94 -30.00
CA GLY A 205 -3.25 20.14 -30.48
C GLY A 205 -2.42 20.89 -31.53
N GLN A 206 -1.11 21.05 -31.28
CA GLN A 206 -0.21 21.66 -32.26
C GLN A 206 -0.11 20.84 -33.55
N SER A 207 0.04 19.51 -33.41
CA SER A 207 0.16 18.62 -34.56
C SER A 207 -1.13 18.63 -35.42
N ALA A 208 -2.30 18.55 -34.78
CA ALA A 208 -3.59 18.59 -35.47
C ALA A 208 -3.85 19.93 -36.17
N ALA A 209 -3.36 21.06 -35.63
CA ALA A 209 -3.49 22.37 -36.23
C ALA A 209 -2.53 22.61 -37.42
N SER A 210 -1.50 21.79 -37.54
CA SER A 210 -0.44 21.89 -38.55
C SER A 210 -0.60 20.86 -39.69
N ALA A 211 -1.59 19.97 -39.55
CA ALA A 211 -1.90 18.92 -40.52
C ALA A 211 -2.95 19.46 -41.53
#